data_98bbd867e385014e3eb881e9d8780d1c
#
_entry.id   98bbd867e385014e3eb881e9d8780d1c
#
_cell.length_a   1.000
_cell.length_b   1.000
_cell.length_c   1.000
_cell.angle_alpha   90.00
_cell.angle_beta   90.00
_cell.angle_gamma   90.00
#
_symmetry.space_group_name_H-M   'P 1'
#
loop_
_entity.id
_entity.type
_entity.pdbx_description
1 polymer ?
#
loop_
_entity_poly.entity_id
_entity_poly.type
_entity_poly.pdbx_seq_one_letter_code
_entity_poly.pdbx_strand_id
1 'polypeptide(L)'
;MTMKKKAIKKNPIKKTSPLKKEDSTLIKTITKKKTTVKKKYEKISTGIKNLDKITEKGFVKSSINMIVGGAGTGKSIFAIQFLIEGLRKGETCLYISFEEKKEEVYSNMLRLGWDMEKYENQGKFFFLEYTPEKVKTMLDEGGGEIETLVLTKNIARISVDSITACTSLFAKETEKRNAILSLLELLRKWTSTVLLTCEKNPSIEKKTSSILEFEVDSIITLYSLRIKDKREKFLEVFKMRGTKHSTEIYPFSIEKKGIDLKCKSCKRLPSIK
;
A
#
# COMPACT_ATOMS: atom_id res chain seq x y z
N MET A 1 -18.83 45.91 59.18
CA MET A 1 -17.76 46.32 58.23
C MET A 1 -18.30 46.18 56.81
N THR A 2 -18.65 47.30 56.22
CA THR A 2 -19.47 47.43 55.02
C THR A 2 -18.57 47.49 53.79
N MET A 3 -18.67 46.54 52.85
CA MET A 3 -17.95 46.62 51.59
C MET A 3 -18.85 47.24 50.50
N LYS A 4 -18.40 48.36 49.95
CA LYS A 4 -19.04 49.13 48.88
C LYS A 4 -18.92 48.42 47.54
N LYS A 5 -20.07 48.18 46.86
CA LYS A 5 -20.16 47.74 45.44
C LYS A 5 -19.78 48.92 44.54
N LYS A 6 -18.74 48.76 43.69
CA LYS A 6 -18.42 49.65 42.58
C LYS A 6 -19.23 49.28 41.35
N ALA A 7 -19.97 50.21 40.83
CA ALA A 7 -20.74 50.11 39.61
C ALA A 7 -19.82 50.28 38.38
N ILE A 8 -19.92 49.34 37.43
CA ILE A 8 -19.20 49.36 36.14
C ILE A 8 -20.10 50.14 35.14
N LYS A 9 -19.58 51.28 34.67
CA LYS A 9 -20.22 52.07 33.59
C LYS A 9 -20.09 51.32 32.26
N LYS A 10 -21.24 51.05 31.60
CA LYS A 10 -21.28 50.54 30.23
C LYS A 10 -21.06 51.68 29.23
N ASN A 11 -20.03 51.57 28.38
CA ASN A 11 -19.82 52.46 27.25
C ASN A 11 -20.76 52.08 26.09
N PRO A 12 -21.32 53.05 25.35
CA PRO A 12 -22.22 52.78 24.25
C PRO A 12 -21.47 52.29 23.00
N ILE A 13 -21.99 51.22 22.36
CA ILE A 13 -21.50 50.65 21.12
C ILE A 13 -21.73 51.67 19.99
N LYS A 14 -20.66 52.10 19.31
CA LYS A 14 -20.69 52.92 18.09
C LYS A 14 -21.27 52.05 16.95
N LYS A 15 -22.35 52.53 16.31
CA LYS A 15 -22.91 51.94 15.08
C LYS A 15 -21.89 52.06 13.96
N THR A 16 -21.50 50.92 13.39
CA THR A 16 -20.63 50.84 12.20
C THR A 16 -21.43 51.22 10.97
N SER A 17 -20.88 52.09 10.12
CA SER A 17 -21.41 52.55 8.84
C SER A 17 -21.47 51.37 7.81
N PRO A 18 -22.40 51.43 6.81
CA PRO A 18 -22.53 50.35 5.83
C PRO A 18 -21.33 50.31 4.90
N LEU A 19 -20.81 49.07 4.67
CA LEU A 19 -19.72 48.74 3.75
C LEU A 19 -20.02 49.23 2.31
N LYS A 20 -19.04 49.90 1.70
CA LYS A 20 -19.13 50.47 0.34
C LYS A 20 -19.25 49.33 -0.69
N LYS A 21 -19.99 49.57 -1.78
CA LYS A 21 -20.26 48.63 -2.89
C LYS A 21 -19.04 48.04 -3.59
N GLU A 22 -17.85 48.61 -3.42
CA GLU A 22 -16.60 48.15 -4.01
C GLU A 22 -16.07 46.84 -3.41
N ASP A 23 -16.39 46.55 -2.11
CA ASP A 23 -15.95 45.30 -1.46
C ASP A 23 -16.68 44.05 -1.96
N SER A 24 -17.87 44.22 -2.50
CA SER A 24 -18.69 43.10 -3.01
C SER A 24 -18.15 42.50 -4.32
N THR A 25 -17.40 43.30 -5.09
CA THR A 25 -16.80 42.88 -6.38
C THR A 25 -15.53 42.09 -6.16
N LEU A 26 -14.71 42.47 -5.15
CA LEU A 26 -13.49 41.75 -4.76
C LEU A 26 -13.81 40.35 -4.20
N ILE A 27 -14.84 40.23 -3.38
CA ILE A 27 -15.28 38.94 -2.81
C ILE A 27 -15.79 38.01 -3.91
N LYS A 28 -16.50 38.54 -4.92
CA LYS A 28 -16.95 37.74 -6.09
C LYS A 28 -15.82 37.28 -6.99
N THR A 29 -14.71 38.00 -7.06
CA THR A 29 -13.53 37.65 -7.86
C THR A 29 -12.70 36.57 -7.16
N ILE A 30 -12.62 36.60 -5.82
CA ILE A 30 -11.89 35.58 -5.02
C ILE A 30 -12.66 34.25 -5.01
N THR A 31 -14.00 34.27 -5.02
CA THR A 31 -14.83 33.06 -5.04
C THR A 31 -14.84 32.34 -6.40
N LYS A 32 -14.50 33.01 -7.50
CA LYS A 32 -14.43 32.39 -8.86
C LYS A 32 -13.11 31.69 -9.18
N LYS A 33 -12.07 31.80 -8.38
CA LYS A 33 -10.78 31.10 -8.57
C LYS A 33 -10.58 29.94 -7.59
N LYS A 34 -11.60 29.14 -7.27
CA LYS A 34 -11.42 27.75 -6.83
C LYS A 34 -11.20 26.87 -8.06
N THR A 35 -10.12 27.07 -8.78
CA THR A 35 -9.55 26.03 -9.64
C THR A 35 -9.11 24.92 -8.68
N THR A 36 -9.96 23.94 -8.45
CA THR A 36 -9.59 22.66 -7.88
C THR A 36 -8.59 22.04 -8.83
N VAL A 37 -7.30 22.29 -8.59
CA VAL A 37 -6.22 21.53 -9.21
C VAL A 37 -6.42 20.10 -8.72
N LYS A 38 -7.18 19.30 -9.48
CA LYS A 38 -7.21 17.84 -9.31
C LYS A 38 -5.78 17.41 -9.61
N LYS A 39 -4.97 17.26 -8.56
CA LYS A 39 -3.63 16.68 -8.67
C LYS A 39 -3.84 15.25 -9.16
N LYS A 40 -3.67 15.05 -10.47
CA LYS A 40 -3.84 13.75 -11.10
C LYS A 40 -2.61 12.94 -10.69
N TYR A 41 -2.78 12.04 -9.76
CA TYR A 41 -1.72 11.12 -9.37
C TYR A 41 -1.38 10.21 -10.55
N GLU A 42 -0.09 10.10 -10.86
CA GLU A 42 0.40 9.12 -11.82
C GLU A 42 0.11 7.71 -11.27
N LYS A 43 -0.41 6.85 -12.12
CA LYS A 43 -0.80 5.48 -11.77
C LYS A 43 0.08 4.46 -12.47
N ILE A 44 0.35 3.38 -11.78
CA ILE A 44 1.04 2.23 -12.34
C ILE A 44 0.16 0.98 -12.22
N SER A 45 0.18 0.17 -13.28
CA SER A 45 -0.57 -1.09 -13.36
C SER A 45 -0.08 -2.10 -12.33
N THR A 46 -1.01 -2.84 -11.73
CA THR A 46 -0.71 -3.94 -10.80
C THR A 46 -0.29 -5.23 -11.50
N GLY A 47 -0.51 -5.32 -12.82
CA GLY A 47 -0.38 -6.57 -13.59
C GLY A 47 -1.61 -7.46 -13.52
N ILE A 48 -2.67 -7.03 -12.82
CA ILE A 48 -3.94 -7.73 -12.71
C ILE A 48 -5.02 -6.86 -13.37
N LYS A 49 -5.34 -7.16 -14.62
CA LYS A 49 -6.17 -6.33 -15.50
C LYS A 49 -7.47 -5.84 -14.88
N ASN A 50 -8.20 -6.71 -14.19
CA ASN A 50 -9.48 -6.34 -13.60
C ASN A 50 -9.32 -5.60 -12.27
N LEU A 51 -8.22 -5.80 -11.54
CA LEU A 51 -7.87 -4.97 -10.39
C LEU A 51 -7.57 -3.54 -10.82
N ASP A 52 -6.82 -3.36 -11.91
CA ASP A 52 -6.52 -2.03 -12.46
C ASP A 52 -7.80 -1.27 -12.87
N LYS A 53 -8.84 -1.99 -13.35
CA LYS A 53 -10.14 -1.37 -13.66
C LYS A 53 -10.86 -0.84 -12.43
N ILE A 54 -10.86 -1.60 -11.32
CA ILE A 54 -11.57 -1.23 -10.09
C ILE A 54 -10.78 -0.28 -9.19
N THR A 55 -9.53 0.04 -9.54
CA THR A 55 -8.61 0.94 -8.82
C THR A 55 -8.15 2.15 -9.65
N GLU A 56 -8.91 2.51 -10.69
CA GLU A 56 -8.54 3.63 -11.58
C GLU A 56 -7.11 3.51 -12.13
N LYS A 57 -6.79 2.37 -12.75
CA LYS A 57 -5.52 2.02 -13.41
C LYS A 57 -4.39 1.56 -12.48
N GLY A 58 -4.70 1.10 -11.26
CA GLY A 58 -3.71 0.47 -10.39
C GLY A 58 -3.24 1.33 -9.22
N PHE A 59 -1.99 1.15 -8.78
CA PHE A 59 -1.43 1.86 -7.65
C PHE A 59 -1.01 3.29 -8.00
N VAL A 60 -0.96 4.16 -7.01
CA VAL A 60 -0.32 5.48 -7.15
C VAL A 60 1.19 5.26 -7.25
N LYS A 61 1.85 5.93 -8.19
CA LYS A 61 3.31 5.88 -8.31
C LYS A 61 3.98 6.38 -7.04
N SER A 62 5.07 5.76 -6.65
CA SER A 62 5.82 6.06 -5.42
C SER A 62 5.00 5.94 -4.13
N SER A 63 3.98 5.07 -4.13
CA SER A 63 3.19 4.73 -2.94
C SER A 63 3.65 3.41 -2.31
N ILE A 64 3.32 3.23 -1.04
CA ILE A 64 3.51 1.96 -0.32
C ILE A 64 2.16 1.25 -0.24
N ASN A 65 2.11 0.05 -0.82
CA ASN A 65 0.92 -0.77 -0.92
C ASN A 65 1.11 -2.06 -0.14
N MET A 66 0.04 -2.61 0.43
CA MET A 66 0.11 -3.83 1.22
C MET A 66 -0.91 -4.86 0.75
N ILE A 67 -0.45 -6.11 0.63
CA ILE A 67 -1.29 -7.28 0.40
C ILE A 67 -1.39 -8.07 1.70
N VAL A 68 -2.58 -8.21 2.22
CA VAL A 68 -2.87 -8.94 3.46
C VAL A 68 -3.59 -10.24 3.14
N GLY A 69 -3.20 -11.33 3.79
CA GLY A 69 -3.90 -12.61 3.63
C GLY A 69 -3.22 -13.73 4.40
N GLY A 70 -3.95 -14.78 4.70
CA GLY A 70 -3.42 -15.98 5.34
C GLY A 70 -2.48 -16.79 4.43
N ALA A 71 -1.95 -17.88 4.97
CA ALA A 71 -1.12 -18.81 4.20
C ALA A 71 -1.87 -19.35 2.96
N GLY A 72 -1.15 -19.47 1.83
CA GLY A 72 -1.69 -20.02 0.58
C GLY A 72 -2.74 -19.15 -0.13
N THR A 73 -2.95 -17.89 0.27
CA THR A 73 -3.88 -16.99 -0.44
C THR A 73 -3.35 -16.48 -1.76
N GLY A 74 -2.03 -16.48 -1.99
CA GLY A 74 -1.39 -16.03 -3.22
C GLY A 74 -0.67 -14.68 -3.12
N LYS A 75 -0.27 -14.26 -1.91
CA LYS A 75 0.45 -13.00 -1.67
C LYS A 75 1.74 -12.88 -2.50
N SER A 76 2.62 -13.88 -2.43
CA SER A 76 3.89 -13.91 -3.17
C SER A 76 3.67 -13.90 -4.69
N ILE A 77 2.64 -14.61 -5.17
CA ILE A 77 2.25 -14.59 -6.59
C ILE A 77 1.81 -13.19 -7.00
N PHE A 78 1.00 -12.52 -6.18
CA PHE A 78 0.60 -11.14 -6.43
C PHE A 78 1.82 -10.21 -6.49
N ALA A 79 2.73 -10.34 -5.52
CA ALA A 79 3.94 -9.52 -5.42
C ALA A 79 4.81 -9.66 -6.66
N ILE A 80 5.06 -10.90 -7.11
CA ILE A 80 5.88 -11.13 -8.31
C ILE A 80 5.13 -10.72 -9.58
N GLN A 81 3.82 -10.95 -9.69
CA GLN A 81 3.04 -10.49 -10.84
C GLN A 81 3.10 -8.97 -11.01
N PHE A 82 3.09 -8.23 -9.92
CA PHE A 82 3.31 -6.77 -9.92
C PHE A 82 4.68 -6.39 -10.47
N LEU A 83 5.75 -7.13 -10.11
CA LEU A 83 7.09 -6.90 -10.65
C LEU A 83 7.20 -7.31 -12.12
N ILE A 84 6.64 -8.45 -12.52
CA ILE A 84 6.57 -8.92 -13.91
C ILE A 84 5.92 -7.87 -14.83
N GLU A 85 4.88 -7.21 -14.38
CA GLU A 85 4.26 -6.12 -15.15
C GLU A 85 5.21 -4.95 -15.35
N GLY A 86 6.01 -4.59 -14.35
CA GLY A 86 7.06 -3.60 -14.47
C GLY A 86 8.17 -4.01 -15.44
N LEU A 87 8.67 -5.23 -15.29
CA LEU A 87 9.70 -5.81 -16.15
C LEU A 87 9.29 -5.84 -17.63
N ARG A 88 8.02 -6.18 -17.91
CA ARG A 88 7.45 -6.14 -19.27
C ARG A 88 7.38 -4.72 -19.86
N LYS A 89 7.30 -3.72 -19.01
CA LYS A 89 7.35 -2.29 -19.40
C LYS A 89 8.75 -1.73 -19.44
N GLY A 90 9.79 -2.55 -19.25
CA GLY A 90 11.19 -2.14 -19.25
C GLY A 90 11.67 -1.50 -17.94
N GLU A 91 10.83 -1.51 -16.90
CA GLU A 91 11.18 -0.99 -15.57
C GLU A 91 12.18 -1.94 -14.88
N THR A 92 12.99 -1.39 -13.96
CA THR A 92 13.87 -2.19 -13.11
C THR A 92 13.16 -2.49 -11.79
N CYS A 93 13.23 -3.74 -11.35
CA CYS A 93 12.46 -4.25 -10.23
C CYS A 93 13.33 -4.96 -9.20
N LEU A 94 12.93 -4.87 -7.92
CA LEU A 94 13.61 -5.52 -6.80
C LEU A 94 12.61 -6.37 -6.01
N TYR A 95 13.00 -7.60 -5.71
CA TYR A 95 12.30 -8.47 -4.78
C TYR A 95 13.17 -8.72 -3.55
N ILE A 96 12.64 -8.45 -2.37
CA ILE A 96 13.30 -8.71 -1.09
C ILE A 96 12.54 -9.83 -0.40
N SER A 97 13.20 -10.96 -0.18
CA SER A 97 12.66 -12.12 0.51
C SER A 97 13.23 -12.22 1.93
N PHE A 98 12.34 -12.46 2.90
CA PHE A 98 12.68 -12.77 4.28
C PHE A 98 12.37 -14.22 4.67
N GLU A 99 11.74 -14.99 3.79
CA GLU A 99 11.29 -16.36 4.08
C GLU A 99 11.81 -17.37 3.07
N GLU A 100 11.62 -17.10 1.78
CA GLU A 100 11.90 -18.05 0.71
C GLU A 100 13.25 -17.80 0.07
N LYS A 101 13.96 -18.87 -0.27
CA LYS A 101 15.22 -18.81 -1.01
C LYS A 101 14.98 -18.50 -2.48
N LYS A 102 15.97 -17.91 -3.12
CA LYS A 102 15.93 -17.51 -4.53
C LYS A 102 15.53 -18.66 -5.45
N GLU A 103 16.18 -19.82 -5.28
CA GLU A 103 15.96 -21.01 -6.13
C GLU A 103 14.51 -21.50 -6.05
N GLU A 104 13.92 -21.47 -4.86
CA GLU A 104 12.54 -21.88 -4.63
C GLU A 104 11.56 -20.93 -5.31
N VAL A 105 11.75 -19.61 -5.12
CA VAL A 105 10.94 -18.59 -5.77
C VAL A 105 11.03 -18.69 -7.28
N TYR A 106 12.24 -18.81 -7.84
CA TYR A 106 12.44 -18.89 -9.30
C TYR A 106 11.78 -20.14 -9.87
N SER A 107 11.96 -21.31 -9.24
CA SER A 107 11.33 -22.56 -9.65
C SER A 107 9.79 -22.46 -9.64
N ASN A 108 9.23 -21.85 -8.60
CA ASN A 108 7.79 -21.66 -8.48
C ASN A 108 7.25 -20.70 -9.55
N MET A 109 7.98 -19.61 -9.84
CA MET A 109 7.56 -18.61 -10.83
C MET A 109 7.71 -19.14 -12.27
N LEU A 110 8.70 -19.96 -12.54
CA LEU A 110 8.86 -20.60 -13.86
C LEU A 110 7.65 -21.47 -14.21
N ARG A 111 7.04 -22.17 -13.22
CA ARG A 111 5.79 -22.95 -13.41
C ARG A 111 4.61 -22.07 -13.82
N LEU A 112 4.62 -20.80 -13.47
CA LEU A 112 3.63 -19.80 -13.89
C LEU A 112 4.00 -19.14 -15.24
N GLY A 113 5.10 -19.58 -15.86
CA GLY A 113 5.61 -19.03 -17.13
C GLY A 113 6.37 -17.73 -16.97
N TRP A 114 6.87 -17.44 -15.77
CA TRP A 114 7.67 -16.26 -15.45
C TRP A 114 9.13 -16.64 -15.21
N ASP A 115 9.96 -16.40 -16.21
CA ASP A 115 11.39 -16.64 -16.17
C ASP A 115 12.09 -15.44 -15.51
N MET A 116 12.33 -15.56 -14.20
CA MET A 116 12.95 -14.49 -13.41
C MET A 116 14.45 -14.40 -13.70
N GLU A 117 15.12 -15.51 -13.97
CA GLU A 117 16.53 -15.57 -14.29
C GLU A 117 16.86 -14.79 -15.58
N LYS A 118 15.99 -14.88 -16.58
CA LYS A 118 16.10 -14.09 -17.80
C LYS A 118 16.16 -12.58 -17.51
N TYR A 119 15.31 -12.05 -16.64
CA TYR A 119 15.28 -10.63 -16.30
C TYR A 119 16.47 -10.22 -15.41
N GLU A 120 16.93 -11.13 -14.55
CA GLU A 120 18.14 -10.92 -13.75
C GLU A 120 19.38 -10.82 -14.64
N ASN A 121 19.56 -11.73 -15.59
CA ASN A 121 20.66 -11.70 -16.56
C ASN A 121 20.66 -10.44 -17.44
N GLN A 122 19.51 -9.82 -17.63
CA GLN A 122 19.36 -8.52 -18.30
C GLN A 122 19.66 -7.31 -17.39
N GLY A 123 19.95 -7.52 -16.11
CA GLY A 123 20.16 -6.46 -15.12
C GLY A 123 18.91 -5.65 -14.82
N LYS A 124 17.70 -6.22 -15.08
CA LYS A 124 16.39 -5.58 -14.86
C LYS A 124 15.67 -6.10 -13.61
N PHE A 125 16.05 -7.26 -13.12
CA PHE A 125 15.49 -7.83 -11.91
C PHE A 125 16.60 -8.11 -10.91
N PHE A 126 16.35 -7.77 -9.65
CA PHE A 126 17.25 -8.02 -8.53
C PHE A 126 16.51 -8.81 -7.45
N PHE A 127 17.15 -9.83 -6.92
CA PHE A 127 16.63 -10.64 -5.83
C PHE A 127 17.58 -10.54 -4.64
N LEU A 128 17.04 -10.17 -3.49
CA LEU A 128 17.81 -10.09 -2.25
C LEU A 128 17.18 -10.98 -1.18
N GLU A 129 18.01 -11.86 -0.62
CA GLU A 129 17.64 -12.64 0.56
C GLU A 129 18.15 -11.93 1.81
N TYR A 130 17.24 -11.67 2.71
CA TYR A 130 17.56 -11.06 3.98
C TYR A 130 17.30 -12.01 5.12
N THR A 131 18.36 -12.34 5.85
CA THR A 131 18.21 -13.03 7.15
C THR A 131 17.73 -12.01 8.20
N PRO A 132 17.15 -12.51 9.29
CA PRO A 132 16.76 -11.69 10.43
C PRO A 132 17.82 -10.70 10.90
N GLU A 133 19.04 -11.14 11.04
CA GLU A 133 20.17 -10.34 11.53
C GLU A 133 20.48 -9.19 10.55
N LYS A 134 20.47 -9.47 9.25
CA LYS A 134 20.71 -8.47 8.20
C LYS A 134 19.65 -7.36 8.19
N VAL A 135 18.40 -7.69 8.56
CA VAL A 135 17.33 -6.68 8.64
C VAL A 135 17.65 -5.63 9.68
N LYS A 136 18.10 -6.05 10.87
CA LYS A 136 18.44 -5.12 11.93
C LYS A 136 19.59 -4.19 11.49
N THR A 137 20.65 -4.76 10.95
CA THR A 137 21.79 -3.99 10.42
C THR A 137 21.33 -2.99 9.35
N MET A 138 20.50 -3.43 8.40
CA MET A 138 19.95 -2.55 7.36
C MET A 138 19.16 -1.37 7.93
N LEU A 139 18.35 -1.60 8.96
CA LEU A 139 17.57 -0.53 9.61
C LEU A 139 18.49 0.44 10.38
N ASP A 140 19.50 -0.09 11.07
CA ASP A 140 20.45 0.70 11.85
C ASP A 140 21.37 1.56 10.93
N GLU A 141 21.74 1.04 9.76
CA GLU A 141 22.57 1.71 8.75
C GLU A 141 21.76 2.64 7.80
N GLY A 142 20.45 2.72 7.94
CA GLY A 142 19.62 3.59 7.12
C GLY A 142 19.47 3.13 5.67
N GLY A 143 19.49 1.82 5.41
CA GLY A 143 19.26 1.22 4.09
C GLY A 143 20.48 0.59 3.45
N GLY A 144 21.69 1.08 3.72
CA GLY A 144 22.97 0.46 3.33
C GLY A 144 23.07 0.07 1.85
N GLU A 145 23.37 -1.21 1.60
CA GLU A 145 23.53 -1.73 0.24
C GLU A 145 22.24 -1.66 -0.60
N ILE A 146 21.07 -1.81 0.03
CA ILE A 146 19.78 -1.72 -0.70
C ILE A 146 19.57 -0.31 -1.23
N GLU A 147 19.82 0.71 -0.42
CA GLU A 147 19.67 2.09 -0.86
C GLU A 147 20.57 2.41 -2.05
N THR A 148 21.84 1.98 -1.97
CA THR A 148 22.79 2.10 -3.08
C THR A 148 22.28 1.39 -4.34
N LEU A 149 21.78 0.16 -4.21
CA LEU A 149 21.20 -0.59 -5.33
C LEU A 149 20.00 0.13 -5.93
N VAL A 150 19.06 0.58 -5.09
CA VAL A 150 17.83 1.25 -5.54
C VAL A 150 18.17 2.52 -6.33
N LEU A 151 19.09 3.33 -5.83
CA LEU A 151 19.47 4.59 -6.46
C LEU A 151 20.28 4.37 -7.74
N THR A 152 21.29 3.49 -7.73
CA THR A 152 22.18 3.26 -8.88
C THR A 152 21.49 2.53 -10.03
N LYS A 153 20.55 1.63 -9.75
CA LYS A 153 19.82 0.86 -10.76
C LYS A 153 18.47 1.48 -11.12
N ASN A 154 18.11 2.61 -10.51
CA ASN A 154 16.84 3.30 -10.73
C ASN A 154 15.63 2.34 -10.60
N ILE A 155 15.56 1.65 -9.44
CA ILE A 155 14.52 0.66 -9.16
C ILE A 155 13.15 1.35 -9.12
N ALA A 156 12.26 0.97 -10.02
CA ALA A 156 10.92 1.52 -10.10
C ALA A 156 9.89 0.82 -9.21
N ARG A 157 10.05 -0.51 -9.04
CA ARG A 157 9.16 -1.33 -8.22
C ARG A 157 9.93 -2.18 -7.25
N ILE A 158 9.45 -2.22 -6.02
CA ILE A 158 10.01 -3.05 -4.95
C ILE A 158 8.89 -3.93 -4.38
N SER A 159 9.15 -5.22 -4.19
CA SER A 159 8.30 -6.10 -3.39
C SER A 159 9.07 -6.61 -2.18
N VAL A 160 8.43 -6.59 -1.01
CA VAL A 160 8.98 -7.11 0.25
C VAL A 160 8.08 -8.25 0.74
N ASP A 161 8.63 -9.47 0.77
CA ASP A 161 7.91 -10.69 1.12
C ASP A 161 8.64 -11.48 2.24
N SER A 162 8.17 -11.47 3.49
CA SER A 162 7.01 -10.76 4.02
C SER A 162 7.42 -9.80 5.14
N ILE A 163 6.65 -8.73 5.33
CA ILE A 163 6.87 -7.83 6.47
C ILE A 163 6.60 -8.52 7.81
N THR A 164 5.78 -9.56 7.80
CA THR A 164 5.49 -10.39 8.99
C THR A 164 6.74 -11.12 9.45
N ALA A 165 7.49 -11.73 8.54
CA ALA A 165 8.76 -12.38 8.84
C ALA A 165 9.78 -11.37 9.38
N CYS A 166 9.90 -10.21 8.73
CA CYS A 166 10.75 -9.12 9.18
C CYS A 166 10.46 -8.73 10.64
N THR A 167 9.19 -8.64 11.02
CA THR A 167 8.79 -8.19 12.36
C THR A 167 8.84 -9.28 13.42
N SER A 168 8.82 -10.55 13.05
CA SER A 168 8.91 -11.68 14.00
C SER A 168 10.24 -11.75 14.74
N LEU A 169 11.25 -11.02 14.25
CA LEU A 169 12.58 -10.95 14.85
C LEU A 169 12.65 -10.14 16.14
N PHE A 170 11.67 -9.29 16.37
CA PHE A 170 11.64 -8.40 17.52
C PHE A 170 10.73 -8.99 18.59
N ALA A 171 11.28 -9.15 19.82
CA ALA A 171 10.52 -9.76 20.92
C ALA A 171 9.45 -8.84 21.49
N LYS A 172 9.71 -7.53 21.54
CA LYS A 172 8.81 -6.54 22.13
C LYS A 172 7.98 -5.84 21.08
N GLU A 173 6.70 -5.63 21.35
CA GLU A 173 5.78 -4.92 20.43
C GLU A 173 6.23 -3.49 20.11
N THR A 174 6.90 -2.80 21.07
CA THR A 174 7.48 -1.48 20.84
C THR A 174 8.63 -1.51 19.84
N GLU A 175 9.49 -2.53 19.91
CA GLU A 175 10.60 -2.73 18.96
C GLU A 175 10.07 -3.06 17.57
N LYS A 176 9.08 -3.97 17.46
CA LYS A 176 8.37 -4.27 16.21
C LYS A 176 7.82 -3.01 15.56
N ARG A 177 7.14 -2.20 16.37
CA ARG A 177 6.55 -0.94 15.92
C ARG A 177 7.61 -0.01 15.35
N ASN A 178 8.70 0.20 16.07
CA ASN A 178 9.78 1.09 15.65
C ASN A 178 10.46 0.57 14.38
N ALA A 179 10.74 -0.73 14.29
CA ALA A 179 11.31 -1.35 13.09
C ALA A 179 10.41 -1.17 11.86
N ILE A 180 9.09 -1.35 12.01
CA ILE A 180 8.11 -1.10 10.95
C ILE A 180 8.17 0.36 10.48
N LEU A 181 8.14 1.31 11.40
CA LEU A 181 8.15 2.73 11.06
C LEU A 181 9.45 3.12 10.36
N SER A 182 10.60 2.66 10.86
CA SER A 182 11.90 2.89 10.23
C SER A 182 11.97 2.31 8.82
N LEU A 183 11.49 1.08 8.63
CA LEU A 183 11.43 0.45 7.30
C LEU A 183 10.54 1.26 6.35
N LEU A 184 9.35 1.65 6.76
CA LEU A 184 8.44 2.42 5.92
C LEU A 184 9.02 3.80 5.57
N GLU A 185 9.73 4.43 6.50
CA GLU A 185 10.42 5.69 6.24
C GLU A 185 11.52 5.54 5.18
N LEU A 186 12.34 4.48 5.26
CA LEU A 186 13.33 4.15 4.24
C LEU A 186 12.68 3.92 2.87
N LEU A 187 11.64 3.09 2.82
CA LEU A 187 10.93 2.79 1.58
C LEU A 187 10.32 4.05 0.93
N ARG A 188 9.88 5.01 1.72
CA ARG A 188 9.36 6.30 1.21
C ARG A 188 10.44 7.18 0.59
N LYS A 189 11.67 7.15 1.13
CA LYS A 189 12.82 7.91 0.59
C LYS A 189 13.20 7.46 -0.81
N TRP A 190 13.02 6.19 -1.14
CA TRP A 190 13.47 5.62 -2.40
C TRP A 190 12.60 5.95 -3.61
N THR A 191 11.47 6.61 -3.44
CA THR A 191 10.54 7.02 -4.51
C THR A 191 10.04 5.89 -5.43
N SER A 192 10.41 4.64 -5.16
CA SER A 192 9.89 3.45 -5.84
C SER A 192 8.44 3.20 -5.46
N THR A 193 7.68 2.49 -6.31
CA THR A 193 6.38 1.96 -5.88
C THR A 193 6.58 0.63 -5.18
N VAL A 194 6.17 0.56 -3.92
CA VAL A 194 6.46 -0.57 -3.03
C VAL A 194 5.22 -1.41 -2.81
N LEU A 195 5.38 -2.73 -2.81
CA LEU A 195 4.39 -3.70 -2.43
C LEU A 195 4.92 -4.56 -1.28
N LEU A 196 4.23 -4.51 -0.14
CA LEU A 196 4.52 -5.32 1.04
C LEU A 196 3.54 -6.48 1.11
N THR A 197 4.00 -7.67 1.42
CA THR A 197 3.10 -8.77 1.80
C THR A 197 3.06 -8.89 3.33
N CYS A 198 1.88 -9.16 3.86
CA CYS A 198 1.64 -9.31 5.29
C CYS A 198 0.83 -10.58 5.53
N GLU A 199 1.36 -11.50 6.33
CA GLU A 199 0.63 -12.67 6.75
C GLU A 199 -0.28 -12.35 7.93
N LYS A 200 -1.55 -12.29 7.68
CA LYS A 200 -2.60 -12.10 8.67
C LYS A 200 -3.86 -12.76 8.15
N ASN A 201 -4.47 -13.61 8.97
CA ASN A 201 -5.80 -14.10 8.65
C ASN A 201 -6.80 -12.94 8.84
N PRO A 202 -7.35 -12.40 7.77
CA PRO A 202 -8.37 -11.37 7.88
C PRO A 202 -9.61 -12.00 8.50
N SER A 203 -9.82 -11.75 9.78
CA SER A 203 -11.06 -12.12 10.44
C SER A 203 -12.12 -11.08 10.07
N ILE A 204 -13.26 -11.54 9.56
CA ILE A 204 -14.38 -10.70 9.15
C ILE A 204 -14.90 -9.84 10.32
N GLU A 205 -14.61 -10.22 11.57
CA GLU A 205 -15.21 -9.63 12.77
C GLU A 205 -14.24 -8.96 13.76
N LYS A 206 -12.94 -9.15 13.69
CA LYS A 206 -11.99 -8.54 14.64
C LYS A 206 -11.07 -7.54 13.94
N LYS A 207 -11.42 -6.27 14.05
CA LYS A 207 -10.58 -5.13 13.71
C LYS A 207 -9.46 -4.95 14.74
N THR A 208 -8.40 -5.72 14.65
CA THR A 208 -7.15 -5.32 15.29
C THR A 208 -6.36 -4.54 14.24
N SER A 209 -6.58 -3.23 14.19
CA SER A 209 -5.83 -2.36 13.30
C SER A 209 -4.36 -2.38 13.71
N SER A 210 -3.51 -2.87 12.82
CA SER A 210 -2.06 -2.78 13.00
C SER A 210 -1.58 -1.39 12.59
N ILE A 211 -0.44 -0.95 13.13
CA ILE A 211 0.15 0.33 12.73
C ILE A 211 0.39 0.41 11.22
N LEU A 212 0.73 -0.70 10.58
CA LEU A 212 0.89 -0.82 9.14
C LEU A 212 -0.35 -0.36 8.37
N GLU A 213 -1.56 -0.69 8.86
CA GLU A 213 -2.80 -0.32 8.18
C GLU A 213 -3.01 1.20 8.10
N PHE A 214 -2.47 1.96 9.05
CA PHE A 214 -2.53 3.42 9.02
C PHE A 214 -1.46 4.03 8.13
N GLU A 215 -0.26 3.46 8.12
CA GLU A 215 0.89 4.03 7.44
C GLU A 215 0.92 3.78 5.93
N VAL A 216 0.42 2.65 5.45
CA VAL A 216 0.44 2.33 4.01
C VAL A 216 -0.63 3.11 3.23
N ASP A 217 -0.40 3.32 1.93
CA ASP A 217 -1.29 4.08 1.06
C ASP A 217 -2.45 3.24 0.53
N SER A 218 -2.24 1.95 0.29
CA SER A 218 -3.31 1.02 -0.07
C SER A 218 -3.20 -0.32 0.64
N ILE A 219 -4.34 -0.97 0.82
CA ILE A 219 -4.45 -2.32 1.38
C ILE A 219 -5.39 -3.12 0.49
N ILE A 220 -4.89 -4.25 0.02
CA ILE A 220 -5.66 -5.27 -0.68
C ILE A 220 -5.68 -6.51 0.19
N THR A 221 -6.87 -7.05 0.44
CA THR A 221 -7.06 -8.23 1.27
C THR A 221 -7.38 -9.44 0.40
N LEU A 222 -6.65 -10.52 0.62
CA LEU A 222 -6.85 -11.81 -0.02
C LEU A 222 -7.45 -12.80 0.98
N TYR A 223 -8.55 -13.41 0.59
CA TYR A 223 -9.24 -14.44 1.37
C TYR A 223 -9.12 -15.81 0.70
N SER A 224 -9.06 -16.87 1.51
CA SER A 224 -9.14 -18.25 1.06
C SER A 224 -10.14 -18.97 1.96
N LEU A 225 -11.39 -19.07 1.51
CA LEU A 225 -12.52 -19.57 2.28
C LEU A 225 -12.91 -20.98 1.83
N ARG A 226 -13.27 -21.83 2.78
CA ARG A 226 -13.88 -23.12 2.46
C ARG A 226 -15.38 -22.93 2.27
N ILE A 227 -15.86 -23.18 1.06
CA ILE A 227 -17.26 -23.10 0.69
C ILE A 227 -17.70 -24.51 0.28
N LYS A 228 -18.52 -25.14 1.10
CA LYS A 228 -18.86 -26.55 0.95
C LYS A 228 -17.59 -27.42 0.85
N ASP A 229 -17.38 -28.11 -0.26
CA ASP A 229 -16.26 -29.02 -0.49
C ASP A 229 -15.08 -28.39 -1.24
N LYS A 230 -15.15 -27.08 -1.54
CA LYS A 230 -14.14 -26.38 -2.31
C LYS A 230 -13.55 -25.22 -1.51
N ARG A 231 -12.29 -24.90 -1.81
CA ARG A 231 -11.65 -23.69 -1.32
C ARG A 231 -11.68 -22.63 -2.42
N GLU A 232 -12.32 -21.52 -2.13
CA GLU A 232 -12.45 -20.40 -3.07
C GLU A 232 -11.67 -19.19 -2.57
N LYS A 233 -11.15 -18.40 -3.50
CA LYS A 233 -10.32 -17.23 -3.22
C LYS A 233 -11.05 -15.96 -3.61
N PHE A 234 -10.91 -14.92 -2.74
CA PHE A 234 -11.54 -13.63 -2.94
C PHE A 234 -10.55 -12.51 -2.64
N LEU A 235 -10.77 -11.38 -3.30
CA LEU A 235 -9.99 -10.15 -3.15
C LEU A 235 -10.92 -8.97 -2.92
N GLU A 236 -10.52 -8.09 -2.00
CA GLU A 236 -11.13 -6.77 -1.85
C GLU A 236 -10.08 -5.68 -1.77
N VAL A 237 -10.43 -4.48 -2.20
CA VAL A 237 -9.64 -3.28 -1.97
C VAL A 237 -10.13 -2.65 -0.67
N PHE A 238 -9.45 -2.94 0.43
CA PHE A 238 -9.84 -2.47 1.76
C PHE A 238 -9.60 -0.96 1.95
N LYS A 239 -8.51 -0.45 1.37
CA LYS A 239 -8.10 0.95 1.47
C LYS A 239 -7.30 1.35 0.23
N MET A 240 -7.53 2.56 -0.29
CA MET A 240 -6.66 3.16 -1.29
C MET A 240 -6.74 4.67 -1.23
N ARG A 241 -5.70 5.32 -0.71
CA ARG A 241 -5.62 6.77 -0.55
C ARG A 241 -5.58 7.47 -1.91
N GLY A 242 -6.33 8.56 -2.03
CA GLY A 242 -6.32 9.40 -3.23
C GLY A 242 -6.88 8.75 -4.50
N THR A 243 -7.54 7.59 -4.39
CA THR A 243 -8.10 6.83 -5.50
C THR A 243 -9.53 6.40 -5.18
N LYS A 244 -10.44 6.60 -6.14
CA LYS A 244 -11.74 5.96 -6.08
C LYS A 244 -11.57 4.47 -6.43
N HIS A 245 -11.99 3.59 -5.56
CA HIS A 245 -11.93 2.15 -5.78
C HIS A 245 -13.27 1.49 -5.47
N SER A 246 -13.45 0.26 -5.96
CA SER A 246 -14.60 -0.55 -5.58
C SER A 246 -14.49 -0.99 -4.12
N THR A 247 -15.62 -1.01 -3.42
CA THR A 247 -15.77 -1.55 -2.06
C THR A 247 -16.35 -2.98 -2.07
N GLU A 248 -16.45 -3.58 -3.24
CA GLU A 248 -16.99 -4.92 -3.42
C GLU A 248 -15.88 -5.97 -3.32
N ILE A 249 -16.30 -7.23 -3.10
CA ILE A 249 -15.42 -8.39 -3.01
C ILE A 249 -15.51 -9.16 -4.30
N TYR A 250 -14.36 -9.55 -4.83
CA TYR A 250 -14.24 -10.21 -6.13
C TYR A 250 -13.62 -11.61 -6.00
N PRO A 251 -14.21 -12.64 -6.60
CA PRO A 251 -13.57 -13.94 -6.69
C PRO A 251 -12.38 -13.88 -7.64
N PHE A 252 -11.34 -14.64 -7.35
CA PHE A 252 -10.18 -14.79 -8.22
C PHE A 252 -9.68 -16.23 -8.27
N SER A 253 -8.93 -16.55 -9.30
CA SER A 253 -8.20 -17.81 -9.46
C SER A 253 -6.70 -17.52 -9.64
N ILE A 254 -5.88 -18.52 -9.34
CA ILE A 254 -4.45 -18.52 -9.69
C ILE A 254 -4.30 -19.48 -10.85
N GLU A 255 -3.86 -18.96 -11.99
CA GLU A 255 -3.74 -19.68 -13.26
C GLU A 255 -2.29 -19.66 -13.77
N LYS A 256 -2.01 -20.28 -14.94
CA LYS A 256 -0.66 -20.31 -15.55
C LYS A 256 -0.01 -18.94 -15.76
N LYS A 257 -0.78 -17.86 -15.72
CA LYS A 257 -0.28 -16.48 -15.89
C LYS A 257 -0.47 -15.62 -14.62
N GLY A 258 -0.62 -16.27 -13.47
CA GLY A 258 -0.80 -15.59 -12.19
C GLY A 258 -2.27 -15.42 -11.77
N ILE A 259 -2.54 -14.37 -11.03
CA ILE A 259 -3.87 -14.06 -10.52
C ILE A 259 -4.76 -13.53 -11.63
N ASP A 260 -5.92 -14.18 -11.79
CA ASP A 260 -7.01 -13.72 -12.65
C ASP A 260 -8.21 -13.32 -11.79
N LEU A 261 -8.45 -12.02 -11.68
CA LEU A 261 -9.58 -11.45 -10.96
C LEU A 261 -10.83 -11.46 -11.83
N LYS A 262 -11.93 -12.00 -11.32
CA LYS A 262 -13.18 -12.06 -12.08
C LYS A 262 -13.83 -10.67 -12.15
N CYS A 263 -14.54 -10.40 -13.25
CA CYS A 263 -15.17 -9.08 -13.48
C CYS A 263 -16.44 -8.84 -12.66
N LYS A 264 -17.07 -9.91 -12.17
CA LYS A 264 -18.30 -9.83 -11.36
C LYS A 264 -17.96 -9.97 -9.89
N SER A 265 -18.40 -9.01 -9.09
CA SER A 265 -18.28 -9.05 -7.63
C SER A 265 -19.23 -10.05 -7.00
N CYS A 266 -18.89 -10.52 -5.80
CA CYS A 266 -19.82 -11.22 -4.93
C CYS A 266 -20.57 -10.20 -4.07
N LYS A 267 -21.89 -10.30 -4.02
CA LYS A 267 -22.72 -9.41 -3.19
C LYS A 267 -22.46 -9.57 -1.68
N ARG A 268 -21.97 -10.73 -1.26
CA ARG A 268 -21.54 -11.03 0.14
C ARG A 268 -20.45 -12.09 0.11
N LEU A 269 -19.48 -12.00 1.03
CA LEU A 269 -18.64 -13.18 1.31
C LEU A 269 -19.56 -14.30 1.80
N PRO A 270 -19.36 -15.51 1.30
CA PRO A 270 -20.09 -16.65 1.83
C PRO A 270 -19.84 -16.75 3.34
N SER A 271 -20.92 -16.86 4.12
CA SER A 271 -20.81 -17.03 5.57
C SER A 271 -20.02 -18.31 5.87
N ILE A 272 -18.96 -18.15 6.66
CA ILE A 272 -18.23 -19.28 7.24
C ILE A 272 -19.18 -19.86 8.28
N LYS A 273 -19.73 -21.07 7.99
CA LYS A 273 -20.39 -21.91 9.00
C LYS A 273 -19.33 -22.71 9.72
#